data_7b5519c15cec6e24feb3ba7fc3cd1d5e
#
_entry.id   7b5519c15cec6e24feb3ba7fc3cd1d5e
#
_cell.length_a   1.000
_cell.length_b   1.000
_cell.length_c   1.000
_cell.angle_alpha   90.00
_cell.angle_beta   90.00
_cell.angle_gamma   90.00
#
_symmetry.space_group_name_H-M   'P 1'
#
loop_
_entity.id
_entity.type
_entity.pdbx_description
1 polymer ?
#
loop_
_entity_poly.entity_id
_entity_poly.type
_entity_poly.pdbx_seq_one_letter_code
_entity_poly.pdbx_strand_id
1 'polypeptide(L)'
;MLSHLCTSSLLTCAEVFRFLLAENQTYETSPPSFIDLILATMPPETILITGARAPIALELARSFHRQGHRVIMADSCHWTIARWSNAVARYVVLPSPRYQMGQFKQALRTLIREEKITHFIPTCEEAFHVSAAQADFPCKVWTSDFELLQTLHHKGRFFTDYQHLLPIPETQPLNTFTTWAQSTDYVFKPCYSRFATATIVGKHLTPNHFPDSEKPHWIAQKRIHGKEICIYSIWDAGQIKAYAAYHPLYRAGKGSGIYFEPIAHSATFERVTAFGKHLSYTGQLCFDVILDADDQPYFLECNPRGTSGAHLLHEALAPAFLAEGVYQQASEKTFAIQYAMAILHPFRFFSRQVRAAQDVIFSPKDPLPFFLQALSLLEISYLKFRHHKTWLEATTGDIEYNGEALT
;
A
#
# COMPACT_ATOMS: atom_id res chain seq x y z
N MET A 1 -29.53 10.15 -34.75
CA MET A 1 -28.41 11.06 -34.59
C MET A 1 -27.65 10.75 -33.30
N LEU A 2 -27.28 9.48 -33.08
CA LEU A 2 -26.62 8.95 -31.88
C LEU A 2 -25.63 7.79 -32.21
N SER A 3 -25.05 7.79 -33.43
CA SER A 3 -24.19 6.70 -33.90
C SER A 3 -22.75 7.14 -34.27
N HIS A 4 -22.27 8.31 -33.84
CA HIS A 4 -20.94 8.82 -34.23
C HIS A 4 -20.06 9.32 -33.07
N LEU A 5 -20.27 8.89 -31.81
CA LEU A 5 -19.45 9.34 -30.68
C LEU A 5 -18.72 8.21 -29.93
N CYS A 6 -18.51 7.02 -30.53
CA CYS A 6 -17.92 5.90 -29.83
C CYS A 6 -16.65 5.32 -30.48
N THR A 7 -15.89 6.07 -31.31
CA THR A 7 -14.71 5.52 -32.01
C THR A 7 -13.39 6.30 -31.85
N SER A 8 -13.22 7.17 -30.86
CA SER A 8 -12.01 7.99 -30.78
C SER A 8 -11.45 8.17 -29.37
N SER A 9 -11.11 7.12 -28.64
CA SER A 9 -10.17 7.26 -27.50
C SER A 9 -9.76 5.94 -26.79
N LEU A 10 -9.60 4.86 -27.53
CA LEU A 10 -8.77 3.75 -27.06
C LEU A 10 -7.39 3.95 -27.65
N LEU A 11 -6.50 4.61 -26.89
CA LEU A 11 -5.07 4.61 -27.21
C LEU A 11 -4.62 3.15 -27.36
N THR A 12 -4.04 2.82 -28.49
CA THR A 12 -3.49 1.47 -28.70
C THR A 12 -2.31 1.26 -27.75
N CYS A 13 -2.13 0.06 -27.25
CA CYS A 13 -0.95 -0.31 -26.43
C CYS A 13 0.37 0.15 -27.09
N ALA A 14 0.40 0.24 -28.42
CA ALA A 14 1.54 0.70 -29.19
C ALA A 14 1.83 2.20 -29.03
N GLU A 15 0.82 3.05 -28.85
CA GLU A 15 1.02 4.49 -28.64
C GLU A 15 1.51 4.79 -27.23
N VAL A 16 0.98 4.08 -26.22
CA VAL A 16 1.47 4.15 -24.84
C VAL A 16 2.92 3.67 -24.78
N PHE A 17 3.26 2.63 -25.53
CA PHE A 17 4.61 2.06 -25.59
C PHE A 17 5.63 3.00 -26.26
N ARG A 18 5.31 3.59 -27.43
CA ARG A 18 6.18 4.59 -28.07
C ARG A 18 6.43 5.78 -27.17
N PHE A 19 5.43 6.18 -26.41
CA PHE A 19 5.51 7.24 -25.43
C PHE A 19 6.50 6.91 -24.30
N LEU A 20 6.39 5.73 -23.67
CA LEU A 20 7.25 5.31 -22.56
C LEU A 20 8.71 5.10 -22.99
N LEU A 21 8.95 4.66 -24.23
CA LEU A 21 10.32 4.49 -24.75
C LEU A 21 11.01 5.83 -25.06
N ALA A 22 10.28 6.86 -25.48
CA ALA A 22 10.87 8.14 -25.86
C ALA A 22 11.46 8.94 -24.68
N GLU A 23 10.97 8.74 -23.46
CA GLU A 23 11.37 9.51 -22.28
C GLU A 23 12.40 8.82 -21.37
N ASN A 24 12.69 7.52 -21.58
CA ASN A 24 13.62 6.76 -20.72
C ASN A 24 15.08 6.74 -21.23
N GLN A 25 15.51 7.65 -22.10
CA GLN A 25 16.86 7.62 -22.67
C GLN A 25 17.97 8.31 -21.84
N THR A 26 17.70 8.76 -20.62
CA THR A 26 18.72 9.40 -19.79
C THR A 26 18.94 8.66 -18.46
N TYR A 27 19.49 7.45 -18.52
CA TYR A 27 20.19 6.87 -17.37
C TYR A 27 21.70 7.03 -17.58
N GLU A 28 22.25 8.16 -17.16
CA GLU A 28 23.66 8.26 -16.86
C GLU A 28 23.98 7.34 -15.68
N THR A 29 24.92 6.44 -15.85
CA THR A 29 25.50 5.62 -14.77
C THR A 29 26.31 6.54 -13.87
N SER A 30 25.67 7.03 -12.81
CA SER A 30 26.40 7.67 -11.71
C SER A 30 27.38 6.64 -11.12
N PRO A 31 28.57 7.04 -10.68
CA PRO A 31 29.47 6.13 -9.98
C PRO A 31 28.73 5.55 -8.76
N PRO A 32 29.04 4.27 -8.38
CA PRO A 32 28.36 3.62 -7.27
C PRO A 32 28.47 4.48 -6.01
N SER A 33 27.35 4.70 -5.36
CA SER A 33 27.33 5.44 -4.09
C SER A 33 28.07 4.62 -3.01
N PHE A 34 28.51 5.28 -1.95
CA PHE A 34 29.10 4.59 -0.79
C PHE A 34 28.16 3.51 -0.22
N ILE A 35 26.87 3.69 -0.37
CA ILE A 35 25.81 2.73 -0.02
C ILE A 35 25.89 1.50 -0.93
N ASP A 36 26.07 1.68 -2.25
CA ASP A 36 26.20 0.56 -3.20
C ASP A 36 27.44 -0.29 -2.90
N LEU A 37 28.51 0.34 -2.41
CA LEU A 37 29.74 -0.36 -2.04
C LEU A 37 29.56 -1.22 -0.77
N ILE A 38 28.83 -0.73 0.24
CA ILE A 38 28.51 -1.49 1.46
C ILE A 38 27.57 -2.65 1.12
N LEU A 39 26.58 -2.43 0.30
CA LEU A 39 25.59 -3.44 -0.10
C LEU A 39 26.20 -4.56 -0.95
N ALA A 40 27.19 -4.25 -1.80
CA ALA A 40 27.92 -5.23 -2.59
C ALA A 40 28.74 -6.23 -1.74
N THR A 41 28.95 -5.93 -0.45
CA THR A 41 29.67 -6.80 0.48
C THR A 41 28.75 -7.71 1.32
N MET A 42 27.44 -7.51 1.28
CA MET A 42 26.49 -8.35 2.02
C MET A 42 26.28 -9.70 1.32
N PRO A 43 26.20 -10.82 2.07
CA PRO A 43 25.90 -12.11 1.47
C PRO A 43 24.48 -12.08 0.84
N PRO A 44 24.27 -12.83 -0.26
CA PRO A 44 22.95 -12.93 -0.87
C PRO A 44 21.92 -13.54 0.09
N GLU A 45 20.84 -12.82 0.34
CA GLU A 45 19.70 -13.27 1.15
C GLU A 45 18.60 -13.85 0.27
N THR A 46 17.75 -14.71 0.85
CA THR A 46 16.54 -15.19 0.18
C THR A 46 15.30 -14.54 0.79
N ILE A 47 14.65 -13.71 0.01
CA ILE A 47 13.55 -12.84 0.44
C ILE A 47 12.23 -13.41 -0.02
N LEU A 48 11.29 -13.66 0.90
CA LEU A 48 9.90 -13.95 0.59
C LEU A 48 9.10 -12.67 0.66
N ILE A 49 8.36 -12.35 -0.41
CA ILE A 49 7.43 -11.22 -0.47
C ILE A 49 6.03 -11.77 -0.79
N THR A 50 5.02 -11.44 0.02
CA THR A 50 3.62 -11.73 -0.28
C THR A 50 2.88 -10.48 -0.77
N GLY A 51 1.63 -10.65 -1.27
CA GLY A 51 0.87 -9.55 -1.85
C GLY A 51 1.35 -9.17 -3.26
N ALA A 52 1.79 -10.14 -4.05
CA ALA A 52 2.36 -9.98 -5.39
C ALA A 52 1.44 -9.26 -6.39
N ARG A 53 0.15 -9.11 -6.06
CA ARG A 53 -0.84 -8.36 -6.84
C ARG A 53 -0.64 -6.84 -6.78
N ALA A 54 0.03 -6.33 -5.74
CA ALA A 54 0.23 -4.90 -5.53
C ALA A 54 1.52 -4.39 -6.20
N PRO A 55 1.50 -3.18 -6.80
CA PRO A 55 2.70 -2.58 -7.40
C PRO A 55 3.88 -2.44 -6.43
N ILE A 56 3.63 -2.21 -5.13
CA ILE A 56 4.67 -2.16 -4.10
C ILE A 56 5.47 -3.47 -4.02
N ALA A 57 4.83 -4.62 -4.17
CA ALA A 57 5.52 -5.90 -4.12
C ALA A 57 6.49 -6.06 -5.31
N LEU A 58 6.11 -5.57 -6.49
CA LEU A 58 6.99 -5.50 -7.66
C LEU A 58 8.19 -4.58 -7.42
N GLU A 59 7.97 -3.41 -6.80
CA GLU A 59 9.04 -2.47 -6.48
C GLU A 59 10.05 -3.08 -5.50
N LEU A 60 9.56 -3.73 -4.44
CA LEU A 60 10.40 -4.47 -3.49
C LEU A 60 11.20 -5.57 -4.20
N ALA A 61 10.55 -6.39 -5.03
CA ALA A 61 11.24 -7.46 -5.76
C ALA A 61 12.38 -6.92 -6.62
N ARG A 62 12.13 -5.85 -7.35
CA ARG A 62 13.14 -5.18 -8.18
C ARG A 62 14.29 -4.60 -7.34
N SER A 63 13.98 -3.99 -6.20
CA SER A 63 14.98 -3.42 -5.31
C SER A 63 15.92 -4.50 -4.75
N PHE A 64 15.39 -5.58 -4.22
CA PHE A 64 16.18 -6.70 -3.71
C PHE A 64 16.98 -7.41 -4.81
N HIS A 65 16.37 -7.64 -5.98
CA HIS A 65 17.04 -8.28 -7.10
C HIS A 65 18.24 -7.47 -7.61
N ARG A 66 18.11 -6.13 -7.69
CA ARG A 66 19.22 -5.25 -8.10
C ARG A 66 20.44 -5.36 -7.18
N GLN A 67 20.23 -5.74 -5.92
CA GLN A 67 21.29 -5.93 -4.93
C GLN A 67 21.77 -7.39 -4.83
N GLY A 68 21.37 -8.24 -5.77
CA GLY A 68 21.83 -9.63 -5.84
C GLY A 68 21.11 -10.59 -4.92
N HIS A 69 20.03 -10.18 -4.25
CA HIS A 69 19.24 -11.08 -3.41
C HIS A 69 18.31 -11.95 -4.23
N ARG A 70 18.01 -13.15 -3.74
CA ARG A 70 17.07 -14.08 -4.37
C ARG A 70 15.68 -13.79 -3.88
N VAL A 71 14.76 -13.46 -4.79
CA VAL A 71 13.38 -13.08 -4.46
C VAL A 71 12.40 -14.20 -4.81
N ILE A 72 11.63 -14.62 -3.81
CA ILE A 72 10.47 -15.51 -3.94
C ILE A 72 9.22 -14.66 -3.75
N MET A 73 8.28 -14.75 -4.68
CA MET A 73 7.01 -14.05 -4.59
C MET A 73 5.87 -15.02 -4.36
N ALA A 74 4.92 -14.65 -3.51
CA ALA A 74 3.74 -15.48 -3.28
C ALA A 74 2.46 -14.64 -3.16
N ASP A 75 1.34 -15.23 -3.61
CA ASP A 75 0.01 -14.63 -3.54
C ASP A 75 -1.04 -15.74 -3.66
N SER A 76 -2.30 -15.48 -3.30
CA SER A 76 -3.42 -16.38 -3.57
C SER A 76 -3.98 -16.25 -4.99
N CYS A 77 -3.65 -15.18 -5.71
CA CYS A 77 -3.94 -15.03 -7.15
C CYS A 77 -2.88 -15.70 -8.01
N HIS A 78 -3.29 -16.19 -9.19
CA HIS A 78 -2.38 -16.84 -10.15
C HIS A 78 -1.64 -15.83 -11.03
N TRP A 79 -2.33 -14.79 -11.52
CA TRP A 79 -1.81 -13.86 -12.52
C TRP A 79 -1.61 -12.46 -11.94
N THR A 80 -0.69 -12.35 -11.01
CA THR A 80 -0.35 -11.06 -10.38
C THR A 80 0.67 -10.27 -11.20
N ILE A 81 0.72 -8.96 -10.98
CA ILE A 81 1.64 -8.06 -11.68
C ILE A 81 3.09 -8.52 -11.48
N ALA A 82 3.49 -8.82 -10.25
CA ALA A 82 4.87 -9.14 -9.92
C ALA A 82 5.32 -10.53 -10.43
N ARG A 83 4.39 -11.45 -10.72
CA ARG A 83 4.71 -12.80 -11.21
C ARG A 83 5.61 -12.79 -12.45
N TRP A 84 5.43 -11.82 -13.30
CA TRP A 84 6.08 -11.75 -14.62
C TRP A 84 7.41 -11.01 -14.62
N SER A 85 7.84 -10.52 -13.46
CA SER A 85 9.09 -9.79 -13.32
C SER A 85 10.29 -10.74 -13.40
N ASN A 86 11.33 -10.30 -14.11
CA ASN A 86 12.63 -10.99 -14.13
C ASN A 86 13.35 -10.90 -12.78
N ALA A 87 12.90 -10.03 -11.88
CA ALA A 87 13.39 -9.96 -10.50
C ALA A 87 12.89 -11.11 -9.61
N VAL A 88 11.91 -11.90 -10.08
CA VAL A 88 11.29 -12.98 -9.30
C VAL A 88 11.88 -14.33 -9.70
N ALA A 89 12.64 -14.93 -8.80
CA ALA A 89 13.26 -16.24 -9.02
C ALA A 89 12.23 -17.38 -8.99
N ARG A 90 11.20 -17.28 -8.16
CA ARG A 90 10.09 -18.26 -8.07
C ARG A 90 8.81 -17.54 -7.66
N TYR A 91 7.71 -17.90 -8.31
CA TYR A 91 6.35 -17.49 -7.92
C TYR A 91 5.56 -18.67 -7.37
N VAL A 92 4.88 -18.48 -6.23
CA VAL A 92 4.10 -19.53 -5.55
C VAL A 92 2.68 -19.05 -5.32
N VAL A 93 1.70 -19.87 -5.70
CA VAL A 93 0.29 -19.64 -5.38
C VAL A 93 0.00 -20.25 -4.02
N LEU A 94 -0.49 -19.44 -3.09
CA LEU A 94 -0.84 -19.84 -1.74
C LEU A 94 -2.37 -20.01 -1.59
N PRO A 95 -2.84 -20.81 -0.63
CA PRO A 95 -4.22 -20.74 -0.19
C PRO A 95 -4.60 -19.33 0.29
N SER A 96 -5.88 -18.97 0.19
CA SER A 96 -6.34 -17.68 0.72
C SER A 96 -6.13 -17.61 2.24
N PRO A 97 -5.43 -16.59 2.75
CA PRO A 97 -5.24 -16.45 4.20
C PRO A 97 -6.56 -16.25 4.95
N ARG A 98 -7.52 -15.54 4.37
CA ARG A 98 -8.82 -15.27 5.01
C ARG A 98 -9.72 -16.49 5.08
N TYR A 99 -9.75 -17.31 4.02
CA TYR A 99 -10.70 -18.42 3.93
C TYR A 99 -10.09 -19.77 4.26
N GLN A 100 -8.76 -19.90 4.25
CA GLN A 100 -8.03 -21.15 4.40
C GLN A 100 -6.77 -20.97 5.28
N MET A 101 -6.93 -20.30 6.43
CA MET A 101 -5.81 -19.89 7.29
C MET A 101 -4.87 -21.05 7.66
N GLY A 102 -5.42 -22.22 8.03
CA GLY A 102 -4.61 -23.40 8.38
C GLY A 102 -3.75 -23.90 7.20
N GLN A 103 -4.32 -23.95 6.00
CA GLN A 103 -3.60 -24.35 4.79
C GLN A 103 -2.57 -23.28 4.37
N PHE A 104 -2.92 -22.00 4.47
CA PHE A 104 -2.02 -20.87 4.22
C PHE A 104 -0.78 -20.93 5.12
N LYS A 105 -0.98 -21.09 6.41
CA LYS A 105 0.10 -21.23 7.42
C LYS A 105 1.00 -22.42 7.11
N GLN A 106 0.42 -23.59 6.79
CA GLN A 106 1.18 -24.79 6.45
C GLN A 106 1.99 -24.60 5.16
N ALA A 107 1.39 -24.01 4.12
CA ALA A 107 2.07 -23.73 2.85
C ALA A 107 3.25 -22.77 3.03
N LEU A 108 3.08 -21.71 3.84
CA LEU A 108 4.16 -20.78 4.18
C LEU A 108 5.30 -21.46 4.93
N ARG A 109 4.98 -22.28 5.95
CA ARG A 109 6.02 -23.05 6.69
C ARG A 109 6.86 -23.93 5.76
N THR A 110 6.19 -24.62 4.86
CA THR A 110 6.84 -25.49 3.87
C THR A 110 7.73 -24.65 2.93
N LEU A 111 7.19 -23.59 2.36
CA LEU A 111 7.89 -22.69 1.46
C LEU A 111 9.15 -22.07 2.11
N ILE A 112 9.00 -21.57 3.34
CA ILE A 112 10.11 -20.94 4.09
C ILE A 112 11.25 -21.93 4.32
N ARG A 113 10.96 -23.18 4.64
CA ARG A 113 11.98 -24.23 4.86
C ARG A 113 12.61 -24.68 3.55
N GLU A 114 11.83 -24.97 2.53
CA GLU A 114 12.32 -25.47 1.23
C GLU A 114 13.23 -24.45 0.55
N GLU A 115 12.82 -23.19 0.54
CA GLU A 115 13.55 -22.11 -0.13
C GLU A 115 14.61 -21.46 0.77
N LYS A 116 14.72 -21.87 2.04
CA LYS A 116 15.65 -21.31 3.03
C LYS A 116 15.48 -19.80 3.15
N ILE A 117 14.24 -19.34 3.27
CA ILE A 117 13.90 -17.92 3.41
C ILE A 117 14.58 -17.36 4.66
N THR A 118 15.26 -16.24 4.53
CA THR A 118 15.88 -15.51 5.62
C THR A 118 15.04 -14.32 6.08
N HIS A 119 14.34 -13.65 5.15
CA HIS A 119 13.47 -12.52 5.42
C HIS A 119 12.12 -12.71 4.75
N PHE A 120 11.05 -12.43 5.50
CA PHE A 120 9.67 -12.49 5.00
C PHE A 120 9.02 -11.11 5.14
N ILE A 121 8.58 -10.52 4.02
CA ILE A 121 8.01 -9.18 3.92
C ILE A 121 6.57 -9.28 3.40
N PRO A 122 5.55 -9.23 4.26
CA PRO A 122 4.16 -9.09 3.82
C PRO A 122 3.90 -7.65 3.36
N THR A 123 3.13 -7.45 2.28
CA THR A 123 2.95 -6.12 1.68
C THR A 123 1.51 -5.59 1.72
N CYS A 124 0.52 -6.46 1.71
CA CYS A 124 -0.89 -6.10 1.74
C CYS A 124 -1.55 -6.51 3.06
N GLU A 125 -2.86 -6.75 3.05
CA GLU A 125 -3.58 -7.11 4.29
C GLU A 125 -3.37 -8.54 4.74
N GLU A 126 -2.77 -9.41 3.92
CA GLU A 126 -2.27 -10.69 4.39
C GLU A 126 -1.26 -10.53 5.55
N ALA A 127 -0.70 -9.33 5.75
CA ALA A 127 0.17 -9.01 6.88
C ALA A 127 -0.47 -9.33 8.24
N PHE A 128 -1.78 -9.17 8.39
CA PHE A 128 -2.51 -9.55 9.62
C PHE A 128 -2.48 -11.06 9.85
N HIS A 129 -2.71 -11.84 8.81
CA HIS A 129 -2.69 -13.31 8.85
C HIS A 129 -1.27 -13.85 9.05
N VAL A 130 -0.28 -13.20 8.42
CA VAL A 130 1.14 -13.51 8.60
C VAL A 130 1.57 -13.21 10.04
N SER A 131 1.18 -12.04 10.57
CA SER A 131 1.49 -11.65 11.95
C SER A 131 0.92 -12.65 12.97
N ALA A 132 -0.31 -13.11 12.79
CA ALA A 132 -0.93 -14.10 13.65
C ALA A 132 -0.21 -15.48 13.62
N ALA A 133 0.57 -15.74 12.56
CA ALA A 133 1.31 -16.99 12.38
C ALA A 133 2.83 -16.83 12.54
N GLN A 134 3.36 -15.62 12.76
CA GLN A 134 4.80 -15.34 12.65
C GLN A 134 5.69 -16.16 13.58
N ALA A 135 5.20 -16.51 14.79
CA ALA A 135 5.94 -17.34 15.73
C ALA A 135 6.32 -18.74 15.18
N ASP A 136 5.64 -19.19 14.13
CA ASP A 136 5.86 -20.50 13.50
C ASP A 136 6.91 -20.45 12.38
N PHE A 137 7.42 -19.27 12.02
CA PHE A 137 8.31 -19.09 10.88
C PHE A 137 9.78 -18.93 11.32
N PRO A 138 10.69 -19.82 10.87
CA PRO A 138 12.09 -19.79 11.24
C PRO A 138 12.91 -18.78 10.40
N CYS A 139 12.37 -17.55 10.23
CA CYS A 139 13.02 -16.45 9.50
C CYS A 139 12.62 -15.12 10.14
N LYS A 140 13.30 -14.03 9.79
CA LYS A 140 12.89 -12.69 10.20
C LYS A 140 11.63 -12.28 9.44
N VAL A 141 10.51 -12.12 10.16
CA VAL A 141 9.26 -11.63 9.59
C VAL A 141 9.14 -10.13 9.85
N TRP A 142 8.94 -9.36 8.79
CA TRP A 142 8.84 -7.90 8.85
C TRP A 142 7.40 -7.46 9.12
N THR A 143 6.92 -7.80 10.32
CA THR A 143 5.63 -7.40 10.87
C THR A 143 5.69 -7.37 12.39
N SER A 144 4.87 -6.54 13.02
CA SER A 144 4.69 -6.50 14.47
C SER A 144 3.64 -7.52 14.92
N ASP A 145 3.40 -7.60 16.23
CA ASP A 145 2.43 -8.52 16.80
C ASP A 145 1.01 -8.25 16.33
N PHE A 146 0.22 -9.32 16.21
CA PHE A 146 -1.12 -9.27 15.64
C PHE A 146 -2.06 -8.33 16.43
N GLU A 147 -1.99 -8.33 17.76
CA GLU A 147 -2.81 -7.43 18.59
C GLU A 147 -2.49 -5.96 18.35
N LEU A 148 -1.21 -5.63 18.16
CA LEU A 148 -0.78 -4.29 17.81
C LEU A 148 -1.33 -3.89 16.43
N LEU A 149 -1.20 -4.78 15.43
CA LEU A 149 -1.74 -4.53 14.09
C LEU A 149 -3.26 -4.29 14.12
N GLN A 150 -4.00 -5.10 14.88
CA GLN A 150 -5.45 -4.94 15.04
C GLN A 150 -5.80 -3.56 15.63
N THR A 151 -5.09 -3.15 16.69
CA THR A 151 -5.33 -1.87 17.36
C THR A 151 -5.08 -0.70 16.42
N LEU A 152 -3.98 -0.73 15.67
CA LEU A 152 -3.61 0.31 14.71
C LEU A 152 -4.61 0.40 13.54
N HIS A 153 -5.11 -0.74 13.07
CA HIS A 153 -6.02 -0.79 11.92
C HIS A 153 -7.46 -0.41 12.24
N HIS A 154 -7.92 -0.70 13.47
CA HIS A 154 -9.25 -0.35 13.93
C HIS A 154 -9.35 1.15 14.22
N LYS A 155 -10.03 1.92 13.38
CA LYS A 155 -10.06 3.39 13.41
C LYS A 155 -10.49 3.99 14.77
N GLY A 156 -11.43 3.34 15.46
CA GLY A 156 -11.86 3.76 16.80
C GLY A 156 -10.79 3.52 17.86
N ARG A 157 -10.17 2.33 17.88
CA ARG A 157 -9.08 2.01 18.82
C ARG A 157 -7.85 2.86 18.56
N PHE A 158 -7.50 3.08 17.29
CA PHE A 158 -6.40 3.96 16.93
C PHE A 158 -6.54 5.34 17.55
N PHE A 159 -7.75 5.95 17.50
CA PHE A 159 -8.01 7.21 18.21
C PHE A 159 -7.91 7.04 19.72
N THR A 160 -8.67 6.10 20.30
CA THR A 160 -8.78 5.94 21.76
C THR A 160 -7.41 5.72 22.41
N ASP A 161 -6.60 4.84 21.80
CA ASP A 161 -5.36 4.38 22.41
C ASP A 161 -4.19 5.32 22.11
N TYR A 162 -4.23 6.14 21.03
CA TYR A 162 -3.06 6.89 20.57
C TYR A 162 -3.27 8.41 20.39
N GLN A 163 -4.44 8.97 20.70
CA GLN A 163 -4.68 10.42 20.61
C GLN A 163 -3.75 11.25 21.50
N HIS A 164 -3.14 10.66 22.51
CA HIS A 164 -2.16 11.32 23.38
C HIS A 164 -0.74 11.37 22.78
N LEU A 165 -0.46 10.58 21.74
CA LEU A 165 0.82 10.51 21.04
C LEU A 165 0.79 11.22 19.68
N LEU A 166 -0.36 11.16 18.98
CA LEU A 166 -0.56 11.73 17.66
C LEU A 166 -1.76 12.68 17.66
N PRO A 167 -1.73 13.79 16.92
CA PRO A 167 -2.90 14.62 16.68
C PRO A 167 -3.88 13.89 15.76
N ILE A 168 -4.78 13.12 16.35
CA ILE A 168 -5.85 12.41 15.65
C ILE A 168 -7.13 13.23 15.81
N PRO A 169 -7.93 13.46 14.74
CA PRO A 169 -9.19 14.17 14.88
C PRO A 169 -10.12 13.47 15.87
N GLU A 170 -10.87 14.24 16.67
CA GLU A 170 -11.86 13.69 17.60
C GLU A 170 -12.72 12.64 16.90
N THR A 171 -12.77 11.45 17.48
CA THR A 171 -13.41 10.29 16.90
C THR A 171 -14.28 9.61 17.96
N GLN A 172 -15.53 9.34 17.62
CA GLN A 172 -16.50 8.71 18.52
C GLN A 172 -17.09 7.45 17.86
N PRO A 173 -17.33 6.39 18.63
CA PRO A 173 -18.15 5.26 18.16
C PRO A 173 -19.55 5.76 17.77
N LEU A 174 -20.08 5.27 16.66
CA LEU A 174 -21.36 5.80 16.13
C LEU A 174 -22.57 5.49 17.05
N ASN A 175 -22.50 4.42 17.83
CA ASN A 175 -23.55 4.07 18.80
C ASN A 175 -23.65 5.06 19.98
N THR A 176 -22.60 5.84 20.24
CA THR A 176 -22.59 6.89 21.29
C THR A 176 -22.62 8.30 20.70
N PHE A 177 -22.68 8.43 19.38
CA PHE A 177 -22.67 9.72 18.71
C PHE A 177 -24.01 10.43 18.87
N THR A 178 -23.98 11.67 19.36
CA THR A 178 -25.18 12.48 19.65
C THR A 178 -25.28 13.77 18.80
N THR A 179 -24.21 14.21 18.18
CA THR A 179 -24.09 15.51 17.50
C THR A 179 -24.66 15.47 16.06
N TRP A 180 -25.80 14.82 15.86
CA TRP A 180 -26.41 14.60 14.54
C TRP A 180 -26.80 15.88 13.79
N ALA A 181 -27.16 16.94 14.51
CA ALA A 181 -27.47 18.24 13.90
C ALA A 181 -26.29 18.85 13.14
N GLN A 182 -25.06 18.52 13.54
CA GLN A 182 -23.79 18.96 12.95
C GLN A 182 -23.11 17.84 12.16
N SER A 183 -23.85 16.84 11.70
CA SER A 183 -23.30 15.67 10.99
C SER A 183 -22.46 16.03 9.75
N THR A 184 -22.67 17.20 9.15
CA THR A 184 -21.83 17.72 8.05
C THR A 184 -20.39 18.01 8.44
N ASP A 185 -20.12 18.22 9.74
CA ASP A 185 -18.80 18.50 10.29
C ASP A 185 -18.03 17.21 10.62
N TYR A 186 -18.62 16.07 10.34
CA TYR A 186 -18.05 14.76 10.61
C TYR A 186 -17.92 13.92 9.34
N VAL A 187 -16.97 12.98 9.42
CA VAL A 187 -16.76 11.90 8.47
C VAL A 187 -17.22 10.61 9.12
N PHE A 188 -18.18 9.92 8.52
CA PHE A 188 -18.67 8.65 9.00
C PHE A 188 -18.02 7.52 8.20
N LYS A 189 -17.42 6.56 8.89
CA LYS A 189 -16.70 5.46 8.25
C LYS A 189 -16.74 4.19 9.10
N PRO A 190 -16.74 2.99 8.48
CA PRO A 190 -16.61 1.74 9.23
C PRO A 190 -15.29 1.69 9.99
N CYS A 191 -15.27 1.01 11.15
CA CYS A 191 -14.06 0.80 11.95
C CYS A 191 -12.96 0.12 11.13
N TYR A 192 -13.34 -0.84 10.28
CA TYR A 192 -12.50 -1.47 9.27
C TYR A 192 -13.01 -1.08 7.89
N SER A 193 -12.23 -0.40 7.09
CA SER A 193 -12.57 -0.02 5.73
C SER A 193 -11.34 0.35 4.93
N ARG A 194 -11.45 0.23 3.59
CA ARG A 194 -10.37 0.46 2.62
C ARG A 194 -10.87 1.36 1.51
N PHE A 195 -9.94 2.08 0.89
CA PHE A 195 -10.19 2.88 -0.32
C PHE A 195 -11.35 3.88 -0.16
N ALA A 196 -11.69 4.29 1.05
CA ALA A 196 -12.79 5.20 1.37
C ALA A 196 -14.15 4.81 0.75
N THR A 197 -14.39 3.54 0.41
CA THR A 197 -15.58 3.09 -0.34
C THR A 197 -16.89 3.32 0.40
N ALA A 198 -16.89 3.08 1.71
CA ALA A 198 -18.05 3.27 2.58
C ALA A 198 -18.04 4.60 3.36
N THR A 199 -17.06 5.49 3.07
CA THR A 199 -16.95 6.77 3.77
C THR A 199 -18.02 7.77 3.33
N ILE A 200 -18.67 8.39 4.30
CA ILE A 200 -19.72 9.41 4.09
C ILE A 200 -19.18 10.73 4.63
N VAL A 201 -19.13 11.77 3.78
CA VAL A 201 -18.60 13.10 4.09
C VAL A 201 -19.60 14.17 3.71
N GLY A 202 -19.77 15.18 4.58
CA GLY A 202 -20.50 16.41 4.27
C GLY A 202 -21.99 16.21 3.99
N LYS A 203 -22.61 15.19 4.55
CA LYS A 203 -24.04 14.91 4.41
C LYS A 203 -24.77 15.17 5.72
N HIS A 204 -25.99 15.72 5.62
CA HIS A 204 -26.91 15.73 6.74
C HIS A 204 -27.41 14.31 7.00
N LEU A 205 -27.05 13.77 8.15
CA LEU A 205 -27.42 12.43 8.58
C LEU A 205 -28.22 12.51 9.89
N THR A 206 -29.04 11.49 10.09
CA THR A 206 -29.78 11.26 11.34
C THR A 206 -29.46 9.85 11.85
N PRO A 207 -29.79 9.52 13.12
CA PRO A 207 -29.55 8.18 13.66
C PRO A 207 -30.16 7.05 12.80
N ASN A 208 -31.26 7.33 12.09
CA ASN A 208 -31.98 6.34 11.28
C ASN A 208 -31.29 6.00 9.94
N HIS A 209 -30.22 6.69 9.57
CA HIS A 209 -29.43 6.33 8.39
C HIS A 209 -28.60 5.06 8.59
N PHE A 210 -28.43 4.63 9.83
CA PHE A 210 -27.64 3.46 10.18
C PHE A 210 -28.50 2.49 11.00
N PRO A 211 -28.61 1.22 10.59
CA PRO A 211 -29.19 0.17 11.43
C PRO A 211 -28.48 0.11 12.79
N ASP A 212 -29.24 -0.12 13.87
CA ASP A 212 -28.65 -0.19 15.23
C ASP A 212 -27.59 -1.29 15.35
N SER A 213 -27.75 -2.38 14.62
CA SER A 213 -26.77 -3.49 14.56
C SER A 213 -25.43 -3.10 13.91
N GLU A 214 -25.42 -2.08 13.05
CA GLU A 214 -24.20 -1.63 12.37
C GLU A 214 -23.48 -0.52 13.13
N LYS A 215 -24.17 0.28 13.93
CA LYS A 215 -23.61 1.44 14.65
C LYS A 215 -22.34 1.13 15.44
N PRO A 216 -22.22 -0.04 16.15
CA PRO A 216 -20.98 -0.40 16.86
C PRO A 216 -19.76 -0.60 15.94
N HIS A 217 -19.99 -0.86 14.65
CA HIS A 217 -18.96 -1.07 13.65
C HIS A 217 -18.56 0.18 12.88
N TRP A 218 -19.14 1.35 13.25
CA TRP A 218 -18.88 2.64 12.61
C TRP A 218 -18.37 3.67 13.61
N ILE A 219 -17.63 4.66 13.08
CA ILE A 219 -17.18 5.83 13.80
C ILE A 219 -17.67 7.11 13.12
N ALA A 220 -17.84 8.15 13.93
CA ALA A 220 -17.94 9.55 13.51
C ALA A 220 -16.63 10.25 13.88
N GLN A 221 -15.88 10.74 12.90
CA GLN A 221 -14.62 11.45 13.08
C GLN A 221 -14.80 12.91 12.67
N LYS A 222 -14.34 13.84 13.49
CA LYS A 222 -14.36 15.28 13.18
C LYS A 222 -13.64 15.54 11.85
N ARG A 223 -14.30 16.27 10.96
CA ARG A 223 -13.76 16.59 9.66
C ARG A 223 -12.66 17.64 9.76
N ILE A 224 -11.51 17.33 9.20
CA ILE A 224 -10.41 18.29 9.03
C ILE A 224 -10.42 18.75 7.56
N HIS A 225 -10.22 20.05 7.35
CA HIS A 225 -10.05 20.65 6.03
C HIS A 225 -8.57 20.95 5.81
N GLY A 226 -8.02 20.59 4.66
CA GLY A 226 -6.63 20.84 4.36
C GLY A 226 -6.10 19.99 3.21
N LYS A 227 -4.77 19.90 3.15
CA LYS A 227 -4.04 19.14 2.14
C LYS A 227 -3.82 17.70 2.62
N GLU A 228 -4.30 16.73 1.85
CA GLU A 228 -4.06 15.32 2.15
C GLU A 228 -2.64 14.92 1.78
N ILE A 229 -2.00 14.18 2.67
CA ILE A 229 -0.73 13.50 2.44
C ILE A 229 -0.81 12.06 2.94
N CYS A 230 -0.05 11.18 2.32
CA CYS A 230 0.13 9.80 2.74
C CYS A 230 1.58 9.59 3.16
N ILE A 231 1.79 8.81 4.21
CA ILE A 231 3.11 8.50 4.75
C ILE A 231 3.36 7.00 4.63
N TYR A 232 4.57 6.64 4.24
CA TYR A 232 5.09 5.28 4.25
C TYR A 232 6.38 5.24 5.08
N SER A 233 6.51 4.24 5.93
CA SER A 233 7.73 4.03 6.72
C SER A 233 8.03 2.56 6.94
N ILE A 234 9.32 2.24 7.13
CA ILE A 234 9.85 0.89 7.45
C ILE A 234 10.53 0.97 8.81
N TRP A 235 10.33 -0.07 9.62
CA TRP A 235 10.75 -0.12 11.01
C TRP A 235 11.41 -1.44 11.37
N ASP A 236 12.37 -1.40 12.29
CA ASP A 236 12.97 -2.56 12.94
C ASP A 236 13.10 -2.31 14.44
N ALA A 237 12.34 -3.03 15.26
CA ALA A 237 12.33 -2.93 16.74
C ALA A 237 12.28 -1.48 17.25
N GLY A 238 11.39 -0.66 16.70
CA GLY A 238 11.20 0.75 17.08
C GLY A 238 12.21 1.72 16.46
N GLN A 239 13.13 1.25 15.64
CA GLN A 239 14.04 2.10 14.87
C GLN A 239 13.46 2.35 13.47
N ILE A 240 13.32 3.61 13.09
CA ILE A 240 12.90 3.96 11.74
C ILE A 240 14.03 3.65 10.76
N LYS A 241 13.72 2.89 9.73
CA LYS A 241 14.66 2.47 8.67
C LYS A 241 14.45 3.25 7.39
N ALA A 242 13.21 3.60 7.07
CA ALA A 242 12.89 4.44 5.92
C ALA A 242 11.63 5.27 6.16
N TYR A 243 11.56 6.42 5.47
CA TYR A 243 10.42 7.32 5.49
C TYR A 243 10.21 7.98 4.13
N ALA A 244 8.97 8.03 3.69
CA ALA A 244 8.53 8.78 2.52
C ALA A 244 7.15 9.38 2.78
N ALA A 245 6.92 10.61 2.30
CA ALA A 245 5.62 11.25 2.31
C ALA A 245 5.27 11.81 0.93
N TYR A 246 3.99 11.75 0.57
CA TYR A 246 3.53 12.19 -0.73
C TYR A 246 2.09 12.71 -0.70
N HIS A 247 1.78 13.57 -1.67
CA HIS A 247 0.42 13.99 -1.97
C HIS A 247 -0.18 13.07 -3.06
N PRO A 248 -1.30 12.38 -2.80
CA PRO A 248 -1.97 11.52 -3.78
C PRO A 248 -2.86 12.37 -4.70
N LEU A 249 -2.25 13.05 -5.69
CA LEU A 249 -2.94 14.05 -6.52
C LEU A 249 -4.09 13.47 -7.36
N TYR A 250 -3.93 12.27 -7.92
CA TYR A 250 -4.97 11.57 -8.70
C TYR A 250 -5.28 10.22 -8.08
N ARG A 251 -6.55 9.79 -8.22
CA ARG A 251 -7.07 8.58 -7.58
C ARG A 251 -7.82 7.67 -8.55
N ALA A 252 -7.75 6.38 -8.27
CA ALA A 252 -8.71 5.40 -8.75
C ALA A 252 -9.85 5.30 -7.73
N GLY A 253 -11.06 5.67 -8.14
CA GLY A 253 -12.20 5.77 -7.22
C GLY A 253 -12.02 6.86 -6.17
N LYS A 254 -12.46 6.59 -4.92
CA LYS A 254 -12.43 7.58 -3.83
C LYS A 254 -11.13 7.58 -3.02
N GLY A 255 -10.44 6.45 -2.92
CA GLY A 255 -9.39 6.25 -1.94
C GLY A 255 -8.00 5.90 -2.48
N SER A 256 -7.89 5.16 -3.60
CA SER A 256 -6.60 4.67 -4.08
C SER A 256 -5.84 5.74 -4.85
N GLY A 257 -4.74 6.25 -4.31
CA GLY A 257 -3.83 7.13 -5.04
C GLY A 257 -3.17 6.38 -6.21
N ILE A 258 -3.08 7.03 -7.37
CA ILE A 258 -2.40 6.52 -8.58
C ILE A 258 -1.36 7.49 -9.13
N TYR A 259 -1.15 8.61 -8.46
CA TYR A 259 -0.15 9.62 -8.75
C TYR A 259 0.45 10.11 -7.43
N PHE A 260 1.76 10.05 -7.29
CA PHE A 260 2.48 10.18 -6.02
C PHE A 260 3.48 11.32 -6.12
N GLU A 261 3.07 12.51 -5.69
CA GLU A 261 3.89 13.71 -5.67
C GLU A 261 4.65 13.79 -4.34
N PRO A 262 5.98 13.69 -4.32
CA PRO A 262 6.75 13.70 -3.08
C PRO A 262 6.58 15.01 -2.32
N ILE A 263 6.54 14.93 -1.00
CA ILE A 263 6.48 16.08 -0.11
C ILE A 263 7.44 15.89 1.07
N ALA A 264 8.13 16.95 1.45
CA ALA A 264 8.90 16.99 2.69
C ALA A 264 8.11 17.73 3.76
N HIS A 265 7.90 17.09 4.92
CA HIS A 265 7.21 17.71 6.05
C HIS A 265 7.82 17.19 7.36
N SER A 266 8.65 18.03 8.00
CA SER A 266 9.45 17.66 9.19
C SER A 266 8.59 17.26 10.38
N ALA A 267 7.51 17.98 10.64
CA ALA A 267 6.64 17.70 11.78
C ALA A 267 5.98 16.32 11.69
N THR A 268 5.61 15.81 10.48
CA THR A 268 5.11 14.45 10.35
C THR A 268 6.21 13.41 10.55
N PHE A 269 7.43 13.67 10.06
CA PHE A 269 8.57 12.77 10.26
C PHE A 269 8.88 12.60 11.75
N GLU A 270 8.97 13.72 12.51
CA GLU A 270 9.24 13.70 13.95
C GLU A 270 8.16 12.93 14.72
N ARG A 271 6.88 13.21 14.44
CA ARG A 271 5.75 12.52 15.10
C ARG A 271 5.70 11.03 14.79
N VAL A 272 5.87 10.65 13.51
CA VAL A 272 5.92 9.25 13.11
C VAL A 272 7.10 8.54 13.74
N THR A 273 8.27 9.21 13.82
CA THR A 273 9.47 8.64 14.45
C THR A 273 9.25 8.39 15.95
N ALA A 274 8.68 9.36 16.66
CA ALA A 274 8.34 9.19 18.09
C ALA A 274 7.32 8.08 18.31
N PHE A 275 6.30 8.00 17.44
CA PHE A 275 5.22 7.01 17.53
C PHE A 275 5.71 5.58 17.31
N GLY A 276 6.41 5.30 16.20
CA GLY A 276 6.91 3.97 15.91
C GLY A 276 7.95 3.48 16.92
N LYS A 277 8.77 4.40 17.46
CA LYS A 277 9.69 4.11 18.58
C LYS A 277 8.94 3.73 19.85
N HIS A 278 7.88 4.46 20.21
CA HIS A 278 7.05 4.15 21.38
C HIS A 278 6.43 2.75 21.30
N LEU A 279 6.01 2.33 20.08
CA LEU A 279 5.43 1.02 19.83
C LEU A 279 6.46 -0.11 19.71
N SER A 280 7.76 0.19 19.68
CA SER A 280 8.81 -0.77 19.31
C SER A 280 8.47 -1.50 17.99
N TYR A 281 7.89 -0.74 17.02
CA TYR A 281 7.31 -1.30 15.81
C TYR A 281 8.34 -2.00 14.92
N THR A 282 7.92 -3.09 14.27
CA THR A 282 8.69 -3.78 13.22
C THR A 282 7.80 -3.97 12.00
N GLY A 283 8.33 -3.70 10.80
CA GLY A 283 7.62 -3.85 9.53
C GLY A 283 7.26 -2.53 8.87
N GLN A 284 6.25 -2.55 8.02
CA GLN A 284 5.78 -1.40 7.24
C GLN A 284 4.64 -0.70 7.97
N LEU A 285 4.74 0.61 8.16
CA LEU A 285 3.76 1.44 8.88
C LEU A 285 3.41 2.68 8.07
N CYS A 286 2.13 2.86 7.77
CA CYS A 286 1.67 3.92 6.89
C CYS A 286 0.52 4.70 7.52
N PHE A 287 0.38 5.97 7.12
CA PHE A 287 -0.67 6.85 7.61
C PHE A 287 -1.29 7.67 6.49
N ASP A 288 -2.59 7.92 6.62
CA ASP A 288 -3.29 8.97 5.88
C ASP A 288 -3.44 10.17 6.80
N VAL A 289 -2.98 11.34 6.35
CA VAL A 289 -2.86 12.57 7.15
C VAL A 289 -3.44 13.74 6.37
N ILE A 290 -4.06 14.70 7.07
CA ILE A 290 -4.40 16.00 6.51
C ILE A 290 -3.54 17.06 7.21
N LEU A 291 -2.88 17.91 6.42
CA LEU A 291 -2.28 19.16 6.89
C LEU A 291 -3.37 20.23 6.82
N ASP A 292 -3.69 20.85 7.95
CA ASP A 292 -4.68 21.92 8.01
C ASP A 292 -4.14 23.25 7.43
N ALA A 293 -4.88 24.34 7.60
CA ALA A 293 -4.49 25.66 7.09
C ALA A 293 -3.22 26.24 7.76
N ASP A 294 -2.91 25.77 8.97
CA ASP A 294 -1.74 26.17 9.75
C ASP A 294 -0.59 25.13 9.61
N ASP A 295 -0.68 24.25 8.58
CA ASP A 295 0.29 23.17 8.30
C ASP A 295 0.43 22.15 9.44
N GLN A 296 -0.61 22.01 10.30
CA GLN A 296 -0.61 21.04 11.38
C GLN A 296 -1.11 19.68 10.89
N PRO A 297 -0.38 18.58 11.17
CA PRO A 297 -0.77 17.26 10.70
C PRO A 297 -1.84 16.64 11.59
N TYR A 298 -2.91 16.14 10.98
CA TYR A 298 -3.95 15.31 11.61
C TYR A 298 -3.94 13.92 11.02
N PHE A 299 -3.66 12.91 11.84
CA PHE A 299 -3.58 11.51 11.44
C PHE A 299 -4.99 10.89 11.40
N LEU A 300 -5.47 10.56 10.21
CA LEU A 300 -6.85 10.09 9.99
C LEU A 300 -7.02 8.60 10.23
N GLU A 301 -6.01 7.83 9.86
CA GLU A 301 -5.95 6.37 10.02
C GLU A 301 -4.51 5.87 9.90
N CYS A 302 -4.29 4.71 10.49
CA CYS A 302 -3.05 3.95 10.37
C CYS A 302 -3.27 2.71 9.52
N ASN A 303 -2.32 2.44 8.62
CA ASN A 303 -2.27 1.25 7.78
C ASN A 303 -0.98 0.48 8.12
N PRO A 304 -1.01 -0.56 9.00
CA PRO A 304 0.17 -1.32 9.42
C PRO A 304 0.58 -2.35 8.35
N ARG A 305 0.83 -1.89 7.15
CA ARG A 305 1.18 -2.63 5.94
C ARG A 305 1.80 -1.70 4.89
N GLY A 306 2.27 -2.27 3.78
CA GLY A 306 2.81 -1.50 2.68
C GLY A 306 1.77 -0.66 1.93
N THR A 307 2.21 0.50 1.44
CA THR A 307 1.45 1.40 0.57
C THR A 307 2.33 1.98 -0.53
N SER A 308 1.74 2.76 -1.43
CA SER A 308 2.42 3.31 -2.61
C SER A 308 3.59 4.26 -2.31
N GLY A 309 3.74 4.74 -1.07
CA GLY A 309 4.89 5.55 -0.67
C GLY A 309 6.24 4.84 -0.83
N ALA A 310 6.24 3.51 -0.87
CA ALA A 310 7.44 2.71 -1.15
C ALA A 310 8.10 3.08 -2.49
N HIS A 311 7.33 3.47 -3.52
CA HIS A 311 7.86 3.85 -4.82
C HIS A 311 8.80 5.07 -4.74
N LEU A 312 8.60 5.96 -3.77
CA LEU A 312 9.44 7.13 -3.53
C LEU A 312 10.81 6.78 -2.96
N LEU A 313 10.95 5.61 -2.33
CA LEU A 313 12.22 5.11 -1.82
C LEU A 313 13.02 4.34 -2.86
N HIS A 314 12.33 3.74 -3.84
CA HIS A 314 12.91 3.07 -5.00
C HIS A 314 14.13 2.18 -4.65
N GLU A 315 15.35 2.62 -4.95
CA GLU A 315 16.58 1.85 -4.69
C GLU A 315 16.89 1.70 -3.21
N ALA A 316 16.42 2.62 -2.37
CA ALA A 316 16.62 2.56 -0.94
C ALA A 316 15.75 1.52 -0.20
N LEU A 317 14.79 0.86 -0.89
CA LEU A 317 13.89 -0.11 -0.25
C LEU A 317 14.63 -1.33 0.33
N ALA A 318 15.42 -2.03 -0.47
CA ALA A 318 16.13 -3.21 0.02
C ALA A 318 17.15 -2.86 1.13
N PRO A 319 17.98 -1.79 1.00
CA PRO A 319 18.79 -1.30 2.10
C PRO A 319 18.02 -1.02 3.38
N ALA A 320 16.84 -0.44 3.29
CA ALA A 320 16.03 -0.12 4.45
C ALA A 320 15.61 -1.36 5.26
N PHE A 321 15.49 -2.52 4.62
CA PHE A 321 15.22 -3.78 5.31
C PHE A 321 16.50 -4.46 5.83
N LEU A 322 17.62 -4.38 5.12
CA LEU A 322 18.78 -5.25 5.37
C LEU A 322 19.96 -4.52 5.98
N ALA A 323 20.15 -3.23 5.70
CA ALA A 323 21.32 -2.47 6.14
C ALA A 323 21.01 -1.57 7.35
N GLU A 324 22.08 -1.10 7.97
CA GLU A 324 22.01 -0.06 9.00
C GLU A 324 21.74 1.32 8.38
N GLY A 325 21.10 2.21 9.13
CA GLY A 325 20.84 3.59 8.72
C GLY A 325 19.37 3.92 8.55
N VAL A 326 19.10 5.19 8.25
CA VAL A 326 17.76 5.72 7.96
C VAL A 326 17.75 6.26 6.54
N TYR A 327 16.86 5.72 5.73
CA TYR A 327 16.68 6.09 4.33
C TYR A 327 15.47 7.00 4.19
N GLN A 328 15.67 8.19 3.68
CA GLN A 328 14.58 9.09 3.33
C GLN A 328 14.43 9.14 1.80
N GLN A 329 13.25 9.54 1.35
CA GLN A 329 13.06 9.77 -0.09
C GLN A 329 14.14 10.75 -0.60
N ALA A 330 15.01 10.26 -1.45
CA ALA A 330 16.12 11.06 -2.00
C ALA A 330 15.71 11.83 -3.26
N SER A 331 14.53 11.53 -3.80
CA SER A 331 14.11 11.97 -5.11
C SER A 331 12.91 12.90 -5.00
N GLU A 332 13.00 14.05 -5.65
CA GLU A 332 11.84 14.90 -5.96
C GLU A 332 11.01 14.35 -7.14
N LYS A 333 11.39 13.16 -7.64
CA LYS A 333 10.70 12.53 -8.77
C LYS A 333 9.29 12.09 -8.35
N THR A 334 8.34 12.47 -9.17
CA THR A 334 6.96 12.03 -9.08
C THR A 334 6.80 10.66 -9.71
N PHE A 335 5.97 9.82 -9.11
CA PHE A 335 5.64 8.49 -9.62
C PHE A 335 4.15 8.37 -9.93
N ALA A 336 3.79 7.49 -10.87
CA ALA A 336 2.39 7.25 -11.21
C ALA A 336 2.17 5.81 -11.69
N ILE A 337 0.95 5.31 -11.56
CA ILE A 337 0.48 4.13 -12.28
C ILE A 337 -0.05 4.62 -13.63
N GLN A 338 0.84 4.72 -14.62
CA GLN A 338 0.52 5.38 -15.90
C GLN A 338 -0.65 4.73 -16.65
N TYR A 339 -0.76 3.40 -16.59
CA TYR A 339 -1.89 2.68 -17.19
C TYR A 339 -3.24 3.09 -16.55
N ALA A 340 -3.28 3.21 -15.23
CA ALA A 340 -4.47 3.68 -14.52
C ALA A 340 -4.75 5.17 -14.82
N MET A 341 -3.71 6.00 -14.94
CA MET A 341 -3.85 7.40 -15.36
C MET A 341 -4.48 7.51 -16.76
N ALA A 342 -4.02 6.70 -17.72
CA ALA A 342 -4.54 6.72 -19.08
C ALA A 342 -6.03 6.35 -19.16
N ILE A 343 -6.46 5.37 -18.34
CA ILE A 343 -7.86 4.89 -18.34
C ILE A 343 -8.78 5.81 -17.54
N LEU A 344 -8.36 6.22 -16.34
CA LEU A 344 -9.24 6.90 -15.38
C LEU A 344 -9.20 8.44 -15.52
N HIS A 345 -8.09 8.97 -16.02
CA HIS A 345 -7.87 10.42 -16.18
C HIS A 345 -7.33 10.75 -17.58
N PRO A 346 -7.99 10.34 -18.69
CA PRO A 346 -7.45 10.45 -20.06
C PRO A 346 -7.07 11.89 -20.45
N PHE A 347 -7.86 12.88 -20.03
CA PHE A 347 -7.56 14.30 -20.33
C PHE A 347 -6.32 14.83 -19.58
N ARG A 348 -5.99 14.25 -18.39
CA ARG A 348 -4.81 14.61 -17.60
C ARG A 348 -3.57 13.83 -18.00
N PHE A 349 -3.75 12.65 -18.57
CA PHE A 349 -2.67 11.77 -19.02
C PHE A 349 -1.71 12.49 -19.97
N PHE A 350 -2.21 13.33 -20.86
CA PHE A 350 -1.39 14.11 -21.82
C PHE A 350 -0.77 15.39 -21.22
N SER A 351 -1.05 15.72 -19.97
CA SER A 351 -0.43 16.89 -19.34
C SER A 351 1.08 16.68 -19.16
N ARG A 352 1.87 17.78 -19.26
CA ARG A 352 3.32 17.71 -19.03
C ARG A 352 3.69 17.13 -17.67
N GLN A 353 2.91 17.44 -16.63
CA GLN A 353 3.11 16.95 -15.28
C GLN A 353 3.00 15.42 -15.19
N VAL A 354 1.93 14.83 -15.74
CA VAL A 354 1.72 13.36 -15.71
C VAL A 354 2.73 12.64 -16.58
N ARG A 355 3.08 13.22 -17.73
CA ARG A 355 4.09 12.67 -18.63
C ARG A 355 5.48 12.61 -18.00
N ALA A 356 5.83 13.59 -17.18
CA ALA A 356 7.10 13.63 -16.48
C ALA A 356 7.18 12.66 -15.28
N ALA A 357 6.05 12.10 -14.84
CA ALA A 357 6.02 11.14 -13.74
C ALA A 357 6.54 9.77 -14.21
N GLN A 358 7.40 9.15 -13.39
CA GLN A 358 7.91 7.81 -13.65
C GLN A 358 6.82 6.76 -13.42
N ASP A 359 6.66 5.82 -14.37
CA ASP A 359 5.73 4.69 -14.15
C ASP A 359 6.28 3.71 -13.14
N VAL A 360 5.43 3.29 -12.17
CA VAL A 360 5.81 2.32 -11.14
C VAL A 360 5.81 0.87 -11.63
N ILE A 361 5.13 0.57 -12.75
CA ILE A 361 5.04 -0.80 -13.29
C ILE A 361 6.00 -0.99 -14.46
N PHE A 362 6.06 -0.04 -15.40
CA PHE A 362 6.93 -0.13 -16.57
C PHE A 362 8.39 0.06 -16.19
N SER A 363 9.24 -0.85 -16.66
CA SER A 363 10.69 -0.72 -16.62
C SER A 363 11.27 -1.28 -17.91
N PRO A 364 12.17 -0.55 -18.62
CA PRO A 364 12.83 -1.07 -19.83
C PRO A 364 13.63 -2.36 -19.57
N LYS A 365 14.18 -2.51 -18.36
CA LYS A 365 14.94 -3.69 -17.95
C LYS A 365 14.05 -4.87 -17.53
N ASP A 366 12.76 -4.61 -17.26
CA ASP A 366 11.78 -5.59 -16.79
C ASP A 366 10.37 -5.24 -17.33
N PRO A 367 10.13 -5.37 -18.65
CA PRO A 367 8.92 -4.84 -19.28
C PRO A 367 7.68 -5.75 -19.13
N LEU A 368 7.86 -7.05 -18.87
CA LEU A 368 6.75 -8.02 -18.87
C LEU A 368 5.63 -7.70 -17.86
N PRO A 369 5.89 -7.23 -16.62
CA PRO A 369 4.83 -6.85 -15.70
C PRO A 369 3.86 -5.81 -16.28
N PHE A 370 4.37 -4.84 -17.05
CA PHE A 370 3.53 -3.83 -17.69
C PHE A 370 2.61 -4.42 -18.76
N PHE A 371 3.14 -5.26 -19.65
CA PHE A 371 2.33 -5.84 -20.73
C PHE A 371 1.34 -6.88 -20.23
N LEU A 372 1.74 -7.66 -19.24
CA LEU A 372 0.94 -8.77 -18.72
C LEU A 372 0.01 -8.38 -17.57
N GLN A 373 -0.01 -7.12 -17.12
CA GLN A 373 -0.99 -6.65 -16.13
C GLN A 373 -2.45 -6.84 -16.59
N ALA A 374 -2.69 -6.89 -17.90
CA ALA A 374 -4.00 -7.23 -18.44
C ALA A 374 -4.49 -8.61 -17.98
N LEU A 375 -3.60 -9.58 -17.79
CA LEU A 375 -3.95 -10.91 -17.27
C LEU A 375 -4.42 -10.82 -15.81
N SER A 376 -3.82 -9.96 -15.00
CA SER A 376 -4.27 -9.70 -13.63
C SER A 376 -5.70 -9.13 -13.62
N LEU A 377 -6.01 -8.21 -14.53
CA LEU A 377 -7.37 -7.66 -14.67
C LEU A 377 -8.37 -8.72 -15.15
N LEU A 378 -7.96 -9.64 -16.03
CA LEU A 378 -8.80 -10.76 -16.47
C LEU A 378 -9.10 -11.71 -15.32
N GLU A 379 -8.10 -12.06 -14.48
CA GLU A 379 -8.33 -12.90 -13.30
C GLU A 379 -9.28 -12.22 -12.30
N ILE A 380 -9.07 -10.95 -11.99
CA ILE A 380 -9.97 -10.18 -11.11
C ILE A 380 -11.39 -10.13 -11.69
N SER A 381 -11.52 -9.93 -13.01
CA SER A 381 -12.81 -9.94 -13.70
C SER A 381 -13.48 -11.31 -13.58
N TYR A 382 -12.73 -12.38 -13.82
CA TYR A 382 -13.21 -13.76 -13.66
C TYR A 382 -13.69 -14.02 -12.22
N LEU A 383 -12.89 -13.66 -11.19
CA LEU A 383 -13.25 -13.81 -9.78
C LEU A 383 -14.50 -13.03 -9.42
N LYS A 384 -14.62 -11.79 -9.94
CA LYS A 384 -15.82 -10.95 -9.76
C LYS A 384 -17.07 -11.64 -10.29
N PHE A 385 -17.05 -12.09 -11.55
CA PHE A 385 -18.22 -12.71 -12.18
C PHE A 385 -18.51 -14.11 -11.62
N ARG A 386 -17.47 -14.93 -11.40
CA ARG A 386 -17.61 -16.31 -10.92
C ARG A 386 -18.18 -16.39 -9.50
N HIS A 387 -17.87 -15.40 -8.65
CA HIS A 387 -18.25 -15.38 -7.23
C HIS A 387 -19.21 -14.26 -6.87
N HIS A 388 -19.80 -13.57 -7.85
CA HIS A 388 -20.75 -12.47 -7.67
C HIS A 388 -20.21 -11.35 -6.73
N LYS A 389 -18.91 -11.06 -6.81
CA LYS A 389 -18.23 -10.09 -5.98
C LYS A 389 -18.27 -8.69 -6.61
N THR A 390 -18.10 -7.68 -5.79
CA THR A 390 -17.71 -6.33 -6.25
C THR A 390 -16.29 -6.35 -6.79
N TRP A 391 -15.88 -5.31 -7.52
CA TRP A 391 -14.49 -5.17 -7.97
C TRP A 391 -13.50 -5.18 -6.81
N LEU A 392 -13.84 -4.51 -5.71
CA LEU A 392 -13.01 -4.44 -4.52
C LEU A 392 -12.83 -5.83 -3.88
N GLU A 393 -13.92 -6.54 -3.63
CA GLU A 393 -13.88 -7.89 -3.06
C GLU A 393 -13.15 -8.90 -3.97
N ALA A 394 -13.17 -8.68 -5.27
CA ALA A 394 -12.43 -9.52 -6.21
C ALA A 394 -10.92 -9.24 -6.17
N THR A 395 -10.52 -8.02 -5.82
CA THR A 395 -9.10 -7.63 -5.73
C THR A 395 -8.46 -7.98 -4.39
N THR A 396 -9.18 -7.89 -3.28
CA THR A 396 -8.58 -7.96 -1.94
C THR A 396 -9.33 -8.86 -0.96
N GLY A 397 -10.57 -9.26 -1.27
CA GLY A 397 -11.45 -9.93 -0.31
C GLY A 397 -10.94 -11.27 0.24
N ASP A 398 -9.97 -11.88 -0.40
CA ASP A 398 -9.32 -13.14 -0.01
C ASP A 398 -8.14 -12.97 0.96
N ILE A 399 -7.67 -11.73 1.11
CA ILE A 399 -6.55 -11.36 2.01
C ILE A 399 -6.96 -10.34 3.08
N GLU A 400 -8.18 -9.78 2.99
CA GLU A 400 -8.67 -8.75 3.91
C GLU A 400 -8.80 -9.26 5.35
N TYR A 401 -8.62 -8.31 6.27
CA TYR A 401 -8.90 -8.47 7.68
C TYR A 401 -9.88 -7.40 8.17
N ASN A 402 -11.04 -7.81 8.72
CA ASN A 402 -12.11 -6.93 9.19
C ASN A 402 -12.43 -7.10 10.69
N GLY A 403 -11.46 -7.59 11.48
CA GLY A 403 -11.63 -7.80 12.90
C GLY A 403 -12.16 -9.19 13.28
N GLU A 404 -12.31 -10.11 12.30
CA GLU A 404 -12.68 -11.49 12.54
C GLU A 404 -11.61 -12.28 13.30
N ALA A 405 -12.02 -13.29 14.06
CA ALA A 405 -11.08 -14.22 14.67
C ALA A 405 -10.35 -15.04 13.60
N LEU A 406 -9.04 -15.11 13.66
CA LEU A 406 -8.21 -15.93 12.76
C LEU A 406 -8.07 -17.33 13.34
N THR A 407 -8.85 -18.29 12.81
CA THR A 407 -8.88 -19.69 13.25
C THR A 407 -8.22 -20.62 12.24
#